data_c52c1c6345da58e83d94386f0911a505
#
_entry.id   c52c1c6345da58e83d94386f0911a505
#
_cell.length_a   1.000
_cell.length_b   1.000
_cell.length_c   1.000
_cell.angle_alpha   90.00
_cell.angle_beta   90.00
_cell.angle_gamma   90.00
#
_symmetry.space_group_name_H-M   'P 1'
#
loop_
_entity.id
_entity.type
_entity.pdbx_description
1 polymer ?
#
loop_
_entity_poly.entity_id
_entity_poly.type
_entity_poly.pdbx_seq_one_letter_code
_entity_poly.pdbx_strand_id
1 'polypeptide(L)' 'MNTYAKFAPTVFVAKCPEQHAKGEIITLTSKHGSGTEVEIHNLVKQVDGYYF' A
#
# COMPACT_ATOMS: atom_id res chain seq x y z
N MET A 1 8.41 2.13 -5.51
CA MET A 1 8.49 1.25 -4.33
C MET A 1 7.20 1.35 -3.53
N ASN A 2 6.65 0.22 -3.15
CA ASN A 2 5.41 0.20 -2.38
C ASN A 2 5.75 0.30 -0.89
N THR A 3 5.11 1.21 -0.20
CA THR A 3 5.41 1.46 1.22
C THR A 3 4.12 1.49 2.03
N TYR A 4 4.27 1.60 3.35
CA TYR A 4 3.14 1.79 4.24
C TYR A 4 2.83 3.27 4.37
N ALA A 5 1.56 3.60 4.49
CA ALA A 5 1.11 4.95 4.77
C ALA A 5 0.08 4.91 5.89
N LYS A 6 0.15 5.88 6.79
CA LYS A 6 -0.80 5.96 7.89
C LYS A 6 -2.08 6.65 7.41
N PHE A 7 -3.18 5.91 7.42
CA PHE A 7 -4.48 6.43 6.98
C PHE A 7 -5.29 7.00 8.14
N ALA A 8 -5.19 6.37 9.31
CA ALA A 8 -5.85 6.77 10.54
C ALA A 8 -4.93 6.41 11.70
N PRO A 9 -5.20 6.86 12.93
CA PRO A 9 -4.30 6.62 14.06
C PRO A 9 -3.88 5.17 14.27
N THR A 10 -4.76 4.22 13.94
CA THR A 10 -4.46 2.79 14.11
C THR A 10 -4.53 2.01 12.80
N VAL A 11 -4.65 2.71 11.66
CA VAL A 11 -4.83 2.05 10.37
C VAL A 11 -3.70 2.44 9.42
N PHE A 12 -3.07 1.44 8.84
CA PHE A 12 -2.06 1.62 7.80
C PHE A 12 -2.57 1.04 6.50
N VAL A 13 -2.22 1.69 5.40
CA VAL A 13 -2.58 1.24 4.06
C VAL A 13 -1.32 1.15 3.21
N ALA A 14 -1.43 0.47 2.07
CA ALA A 14 -0.32 0.37 1.12
C ALA A 14 -0.31 1.61 0.24
N LYS A 15 0.81 2.29 0.17
CA LYS A 15 1.02 3.41 -0.74
C LYS A 15 1.84 2.93 -1.91
N CYS A 16 1.28 3.02 -3.11
CA CYS A 16 1.91 2.55 -4.33
C CYS A 16 2.08 3.70 -5.33
N PRO A 17 3.19 3.72 -6.09
CA PRO A 17 3.38 4.74 -7.12
C PRO A 17 2.53 4.48 -8.36
N GLU A 18 1.95 3.29 -8.48
CA GLU A 18 1.15 2.91 -9.62
C GLU A 18 -0.13 2.21 -9.19
N GLN A 19 -1.11 2.18 -10.09
CA GLN A 19 -2.40 1.57 -9.77
C GLN A 19 -2.29 0.05 -9.80
N HIS A 20 -2.99 -0.60 -8.86
CA HIS A 20 -3.10 -2.04 -8.78
C HIS A 20 -4.55 -2.47 -8.77
N ALA A 21 -4.83 -3.65 -9.31
CA ALA A 21 -6.17 -4.21 -9.34
C ALA A 21 -6.47 -4.98 -8.05
N LYS A 22 -7.76 -5.08 -7.73
CA LYS A 22 -8.21 -5.90 -6.61
C LYS A 22 -7.76 -7.35 -6.78
N GLY A 23 -7.19 -7.92 -5.73
CA GLY A 23 -6.69 -9.30 -5.75
C GLY A 23 -5.24 -9.41 -6.17
N GLU A 24 -4.61 -8.32 -6.58
CA GLU A 24 -3.21 -8.32 -6.95
C GLU A 24 -2.34 -8.41 -5.70
N ILE A 25 -1.27 -9.19 -5.78
CA ILE A 25 -0.32 -9.33 -4.66
C ILE A 25 0.85 -8.40 -4.92
N ILE A 26 1.16 -7.55 -3.94
CA ILE A 26 2.28 -6.63 -4.02
C ILE A 26 3.18 -6.80 -2.81
N THR A 27 4.41 -6.33 -2.93
CA THR A 27 5.36 -6.34 -1.83
C THR A 27 5.49 -4.93 -1.26
N LEU A 28 5.26 -4.80 0.06
CA LEU A 28 5.47 -3.55 0.77
C LEU A 28 6.82 -3.57 1.45
N THR A 29 7.57 -2.49 1.28
CA THR A 29 8.89 -2.35 1.91
C THR A 29 8.76 -1.43 3.12
N SER A 30 9.12 -1.94 4.29
CA SER A 30 9.12 -1.14 5.50
C SER A 30 10.37 -0.26 5.57
N LYS A 31 10.38 0.68 6.51
CA LYS A 31 11.55 1.54 6.72
C LYS A 31 12.79 0.77 7.17
N HIS A 32 12.61 -0.46 7.62
CA HIS A 32 13.70 -1.35 8.01
C HIS A 32 14.19 -2.21 6.85
N GLY A 33 13.63 -2.04 5.67
CA GLY A 33 14.02 -2.80 4.49
C GLY A 33 13.36 -4.16 4.35
N SER A 34 12.49 -4.53 5.28
CA SER A 34 11.77 -5.80 5.20
C SER A 34 10.64 -5.73 4.18
N GLY A 35 10.50 -6.78 3.38
CA GLY A 35 9.41 -6.89 2.44
C GLY A 35 8.30 -7.76 2.99
N THR A 36 7.05 -7.34 2.78
CA THR A 36 5.87 -8.10 3.17
C THR A 36 4.91 -8.14 2.00
N GLU A 37 4.45 -9.33 1.63
CA GLU A 37 3.48 -9.49 0.56
C GLU A 37 2.07 -9.24 1.11
N VAL A 38 1.31 -8.43 0.40
CA VAL A 38 -0.06 -8.12 0.78
C VAL A 38 -0.96 -8.19 -0.45
N GLU A 39 -2.23 -8.49 -0.22
CA GLU A 39 -3.23 -8.53 -1.27
C GLU A 39 -3.99 -7.22 -1.31
N ILE A 40 -4.16 -6.67 -2.52
CA ILE A 40 -4.92 -5.45 -2.72
C ILE A 40 -6.41 -5.76 -2.62
N HIS A 41 -7.12 -5.02 -1.78
CA HIS A 41 -8.56 -5.19 -1.63
C HIS A 41 -9.34 -4.08 -2.34
N ASN A 42 -9.16 -2.84 -1.92
CA ASN A 42 -9.88 -1.71 -2.52
C ASN A 42 -8.98 -0.48 -2.55
N LEU A 43 -9.19 0.36 -3.55
CA LEU A 43 -8.54 1.66 -3.58
C LEU A 43 -9.18 2.55 -2.52
N VAL A 44 -8.37 3.01 -1.58
CA VAL A 44 -8.83 3.86 -0.48
C VAL A 44 -8.78 5.33 -0.87
N LYS A 45 -7.68 5.72 -1.53
CA LYS A 45 -7.42 7.12 -1.81
C LYS A 45 -6.46 7.26 -2.98
N GLN A 46 -6.63 8.30 -3.77
CA GLN A 46 -5.73 8.63 -4.85
C GLN A 46 -5.45 10.14 -4.78
N VAL A 47 -4.24 10.51 -4.35
CA VAL A 47 -3.82 11.91 -4.27
C VAL A 47 -2.46 12.06 -4.93
N ASP A 48 -1.40 11.62 -4.26
CA ASP A 48 -0.02 11.68 -4.76
C ASP A 48 0.51 10.26 -5.02
N GLY A 49 -0.38 9.35 -5.27
CA GLY A 49 -0.13 7.94 -5.46
C GLY A 49 -1.43 7.20 -5.20
N TYR A 50 -1.36 5.89 -5.08
CA TYR A 50 -2.53 5.05 -4.87
C TYR A 50 -2.43 4.39 -3.49
N TYR A 51 -3.48 4.53 -2.69
CA TYR A 51 -3.53 3.99 -1.34
C TYR A 51 -4.56 2.84 -1.30
N PHE A 52 -4.10 1.67 -0.92
CA PHE A 52 -4.95 0.46 -0.90
C PHE A 52 -5.13 -0.12 0.50
#